data_520e7a1e99b0a59928dcee9b162cd9c6
#
_entry.id   520e7a1e99b0a59928dcee9b162cd9c6
#
_cell.length_a   1.000
_cell.length_b   1.000
_cell.length_c   1.000
_cell.angle_alpha   90.00
_cell.angle_beta   90.00
_cell.angle_gamma   90.00
#
_symmetry.space_group_name_H-M   'P 1'
#
loop_
_entity.id
_entity.type
_entity.pdbx_description
1 polymer ?
#
loop_
_entity_poly.entity_id
_entity_poly.type
_entity_poly.pdbx_seq_one_letter_code
_entity_poly.pdbx_strand_id
1 'polypeptide(L)'
;MEIWRATNRLLKCGSKQLLDHQSNRHFLTSSGCLASGFMYGFPKPLGSLIPHIVNYQKYLHTYCRSPYYLGATSCSVQSRCFSSEPTAIRRNPKFSTINSDDISHFKKILGERGVVEDKETLKTANMDWMQKYKGASKLMLKPGSTEEVSQILKHCNSRCLAVVPQGGNTGLVGGSVPVFDEVIINLGSMNKIISFDKVSGILVCEAGCILENLNSFLDIQGFVMPLDLGAKGSCQIGGNVSTNAGGLRLLRYGSLHGNVLGVEAILPNGTVLDMLGTLRKDNTGYDLKHLFIGSEGSLGIITKVSILTPPKLSSVNLCFLACNDYASCQKLLWNAKKKLGEILSAFEYLDSTAMDLVLKHLNGVRNPLPSSTYNFYVLIETTGSNEIHDKERLETFLLDSMESGLIPDGVVAQDINQASSCWHIREGIPEALKNAGAVYKYDLSLPIEKMNDLVEEMRTCLDARAKVVGYGHLGDGNLHLNISAPQYDDNLLSQIEPFVYEWTSKHRGSISAEHGLGLMKANKIHYSKSSETVQLMASVKRLLDPNGILNPYKILPSSFSIQQ
;
A
#
# COMPACT_ATOMS: atom_id res chain seq x y z
N MET A 1 -19.28 4.87 -27.23
CA MET A 1 -20.49 4.81 -26.38
C MET A 1 -21.73 4.30 -27.11
N GLU A 2 -21.96 4.69 -28.34
CA GLU A 2 -23.18 4.22 -29.10
C GLU A 2 -23.09 2.77 -29.56
N ILE A 3 -21.94 2.26 -29.92
CA ILE A 3 -21.75 0.87 -30.40
C ILE A 3 -22.04 -0.14 -29.28
N TRP A 4 -21.68 0.14 -28.05
CA TRP A 4 -21.95 -0.74 -26.90
C TRP A 4 -23.45 -0.81 -26.54
N ARG A 5 -24.20 0.31 -26.69
CA ARG A 5 -25.66 0.35 -26.54
C ARG A 5 -26.40 -0.29 -27.71
N ALA A 6 -25.81 -0.22 -28.93
CA ALA A 6 -26.39 -0.86 -30.12
C ALA A 6 -26.25 -2.39 -30.06
N THR A 7 -25.12 -2.91 -29.57
CA THR A 7 -24.89 -4.35 -29.40
C THR A 7 -25.86 -4.95 -28.37
N ASN A 8 -26.19 -4.23 -27.31
CA ASN A 8 -27.18 -4.65 -26.31
C ASN A 8 -28.63 -4.68 -26.85
N ARG A 9 -28.95 -3.85 -27.83
CA ARG A 9 -30.29 -3.93 -28.51
C ARG A 9 -30.37 -5.09 -29.48
N LEU A 10 -29.27 -5.45 -30.15
CA LEU A 10 -29.22 -6.58 -31.09
C LEU A 10 -29.22 -7.93 -30.37
N LEU A 11 -28.55 -8.05 -29.22
CA LEU A 11 -28.54 -9.27 -28.39
C LEU A 11 -29.91 -9.54 -27.74
N LYS A 12 -30.68 -8.51 -27.37
CA LYS A 12 -32.06 -8.67 -26.88
C LYS A 12 -33.07 -9.06 -27.98
N CYS A 13 -32.77 -8.79 -29.25
CA CYS A 13 -33.59 -9.25 -30.38
C CYS A 13 -33.18 -10.65 -30.88
N GLY A 14 -31.90 -11.05 -30.73
CA GLY A 14 -31.40 -12.34 -31.22
C GLY A 14 -31.83 -13.57 -30.40
N SER A 15 -32.10 -13.39 -29.11
CA SER A 15 -32.46 -14.49 -28.20
C SER A 15 -33.90 -14.97 -28.32
N LYS A 16 -34.74 -14.31 -29.12
CA LYS A 16 -36.13 -14.77 -29.41
C LYS A 16 -36.30 -15.54 -30.73
N GLN A 17 -35.27 -15.65 -31.57
CA GLN A 17 -35.36 -16.33 -32.88
C GLN A 17 -34.55 -17.63 -32.99
N LEU A 18 -33.89 -18.12 -31.95
CA LEU A 18 -33.03 -19.32 -31.98
C LEU A 18 -33.67 -20.55 -31.31
N LEU A 19 -34.96 -20.51 -30.95
CA LEU A 19 -35.67 -21.64 -30.32
C LEU A 19 -36.59 -22.44 -31.26
N ASP A 20 -36.62 -22.18 -32.57
CA ASP A 20 -37.55 -22.83 -33.50
C ASP A 20 -36.90 -23.58 -34.67
N HIS A 21 -35.66 -24.02 -34.63
CA HIS A 21 -35.10 -24.89 -35.67
C HIS A 21 -34.14 -25.97 -35.11
N GLN A 22 -34.69 -26.96 -34.42
CA GLN A 22 -34.11 -28.30 -34.31
C GLN A 22 -35.15 -29.38 -34.55
N SER A 23 -35.37 -29.70 -35.81
CA SER A 23 -35.83 -31.03 -36.21
C SER A 23 -35.33 -31.35 -37.61
N ASN A 24 -34.76 -32.55 -37.74
CA ASN A 24 -34.40 -33.26 -38.97
C ASN A 24 -33.03 -32.99 -39.61
N ARG A 25 -32.09 -33.90 -39.44
CA ARG A 25 -31.77 -34.93 -40.46
C ARG A 25 -30.70 -35.92 -40.01
N HIS A 26 -31.05 -37.16 -40.24
CA HIS A 26 -30.28 -38.41 -40.14
C HIS A 26 -29.30 -38.63 -41.32
N PHE A 27 -28.35 -39.58 -41.09
CA PHE A 27 -27.59 -40.42 -42.05
C PHE A 27 -26.37 -39.76 -42.73
N LEU A 28 -25.18 -40.34 -42.73
CA LEU A 28 -24.70 -41.67 -43.18
C LEU A 28 -23.22 -41.86 -42.84
N THR A 29 -22.90 -43.07 -42.53
CA THR A 29 -21.69 -43.86 -42.42
C THR A 29 -20.70 -43.75 -43.58
N SER A 30 -19.37 -43.92 -43.28
CA SER A 30 -18.50 -45.03 -43.74
C SER A 30 -17.03 -44.64 -43.61
N SER A 31 -16.29 -45.34 -42.83
CA SER A 31 -15.33 -46.44 -43.11
C SER A 31 -14.00 -46.08 -43.79
N GLY A 32 -12.92 -46.53 -43.15
CA GLY A 32 -11.65 -46.88 -43.81
C GLY A 32 -10.38 -46.53 -43.02
N CYS A 33 -9.90 -47.38 -42.18
CA CYS A 33 -8.71 -48.27 -42.22
C CYS A 33 -7.37 -47.62 -42.62
N LEU A 34 -6.33 -47.70 -41.79
CA LEU A 34 -5.20 -48.66 -41.59
C LEU A 34 -4.10 -47.96 -40.81
N ALA A 35 -3.68 -48.36 -39.61
CA ALA A 35 -2.75 -49.41 -39.19
C ALA A 35 -1.28 -49.11 -39.43
N SER A 36 -0.57 -48.97 -38.32
CA SER A 36 0.74 -49.52 -37.89
C SER A 36 1.26 -48.68 -36.73
N GLY A 37 1.43 -49.09 -35.52
CA GLY A 37 2.04 -50.31 -35.03
C GLY A 37 3.45 -49.99 -34.50
N PHE A 38 3.60 -49.74 -33.16
CA PHE A 38 4.76 -50.21 -32.41
C PHE A 38 4.44 -50.22 -30.90
N MET A 39 4.49 -51.40 -30.36
CA MET A 39 4.40 -51.75 -28.93
C MET A 39 5.75 -51.57 -28.24
N TYR A 40 5.74 -51.10 -26.99
CA TYR A 40 6.56 -51.55 -25.85
C TYR A 40 5.83 -51.01 -24.63
N GLY A 41 5.33 -51.76 -23.71
CA GLY A 41 5.80 -52.82 -22.92
C GLY A 41 5.68 -52.36 -21.46
N PHE A 42 4.50 -52.66 -20.78
CA PHE A 42 4.34 -52.51 -19.32
C PHE A 42 4.82 -53.72 -18.58
N PRO A 43 5.33 -53.62 -17.36
CA PRO A 43 5.14 -54.64 -16.35
C PRO A 43 4.18 -54.22 -15.25
N LYS A 44 3.38 -55.20 -14.86
CA LYS A 44 2.33 -55.19 -13.84
C LYS A 44 2.85 -55.20 -12.39
N PRO A 45 1.95 -55.07 -11.40
CA PRO A 45 2.21 -54.50 -10.09
C PRO A 45 2.53 -55.54 -9.01
N LEU A 46 3.20 -55.10 -7.95
CA LEU A 46 3.28 -55.82 -6.68
C LEU A 46 2.57 -55.05 -5.57
N GLY A 47 1.78 -55.82 -4.90
CA GLY A 47 0.75 -55.41 -3.98
C GLY A 47 1.20 -55.14 -2.55
N SER A 48 0.16 -54.67 -1.82
CA SER A 48 -0.04 -54.76 -0.37
C SER A 48 0.97 -54.05 0.54
N LEU A 49 0.51 -52.94 1.09
CA LEU A 49 0.66 -52.57 2.51
C LEU A 49 -0.16 -51.29 2.83
N ILE A 50 -1.43 -51.47 3.14
CA ILE A 50 -2.18 -50.61 4.03
C ILE A 50 -2.56 -51.54 5.20
N PRO A 51 -2.29 -51.21 6.48
CA PRO A 51 -3.23 -50.36 7.22
C PRO A 51 -2.52 -49.46 8.27
N HIS A 52 -2.95 -48.26 8.44
CA HIS A 52 -3.01 -47.50 9.71
C HIS A 52 -3.40 -46.04 9.48
N ILE A 53 -4.63 -45.81 9.07
CA ILE A 53 -5.30 -44.51 9.29
C ILE A 53 -6.75 -44.83 9.70
N VAL A 54 -6.94 -45.18 10.95
CA VAL A 54 -8.22 -45.05 11.67
C VAL A 54 -7.83 -44.90 13.13
N ASN A 55 -7.92 -43.71 13.67
CA ASN A 55 -8.21 -43.37 15.07
C ASN A 55 -7.63 -41.99 15.44
N TYR A 56 -8.28 -40.94 14.96
CA TYR A 56 -8.13 -39.60 15.55
C TYR A 56 -9.49 -38.89 15.74
N GLN A 57 -10.54 -39.65 16.05
CA GLN A 57 -11.85 -39.08 16.34
C GLN A 57 -12.45 -39.56 17.67
N LYS A 58 -11.63 -39.93 18.67
CA LYS A 58 -12.12 -40.42 19.95
C LYS A 58 -11.45 -39.81 21.19
N TYR A 59 -11.02 -38.55 21.14
CA TYR A 59 -10.53 -37.86 22.35
C TYR A 59 -11.09 -36.42 22.48
N LEU A 60 -12.41 -36.27 22.34
CA LEU A 60 -13.08 -34.98 22.61
C LEU A 60 -14.44 -35.14 23.30
N HIS A 61 -14.59 -36.16 24.13
CA HIS A 61 -15.77 -36.28 25.02
C HIS A 61 -15.40 -37.03 26.29
N THR A 62 -14.74 -36.36 27.21
CA THR A 62 -14.79 -36.71 28.64
C THR A 62 -13.99 -35.65 29.43
N TYR A 63 -14.59 -34.54 29.78
CA TYR A 63 -14.28 -33.72 30.95
C TYR A 63 -15.24 -32.54 30.98
N CYS A 64 -16.50 -32.83 31.38
CA CYS A 64 -17.42 -31.83 31.92
C CYS A 64 -18.57 -32.57 32.65
N ARG A 65 -18.35 -32.93 33.88
CA ARG A 65 -19.42 -33.07 34.90
C ARG A 65 -18.77 -33.22 36.27
N SER A 66 -18.80 -32.16 37.05
CA SER A 66 -19.08 -32.22 38.47
C SER A 66 -19.53 -30.85 38.95
N PRO A 67 -20.62 -30.76 39.67
CA PRO A 67 -21.16 -29.51 40.19
C PRO A 67 -20.63 -29.31 41.62
N TYR A 68 -20.39 -28.07 42.01
CA TYR A 68 -20.73 -27.54 43.33
C TYR A 68 -20.09 -26.19 43.62
N TYR A 69 -20.93 -25.31 44.09
CA TYR A 69 -20.77 -24.14 44.94
C TYR A 69 -20.72 -22.76 44.28
N LEU A 70 -21.85 -22.10 44.49
CA LEU A 70 -22.06 -20.66 44.53
C LEU A 70 -21.07 -20.02 45.51
N GLY A 71 -20.29 -19.10 45.00
CA GLY A 71 -19.52 -18.14 45.76
C GLY A 71 -19.35 -16.90 44.89
N ALA A 72 -20.25 -15.92 45.06
CA ALA A 72 -20.14 -14.61 44.45
C ALA A 72 -18.93 -13.87 45.05
N THR A 73 -17.81 -13.91 44.37
CA THR A 73 -16.75 -12.93 44.54
C THR A 73 -16.69 -12.10 43.29
N SER A 74 -17.15 -10.87 43.40
CA SER A 74 -16.98 -9.81 42.40
C SER A 74 -15.51 -9.60 42.15
N CYS A 75 -14.98 -10.25 41.09
CA CYS A 75 -13.69 -9.91 40.55
C CYS A 75 -13.93 -8.66 39.68
N SER A 76 -13.75 -7.49 40.27
CA SER A 76 -13.67 -6.24 39.55
C SER A 76 -12.44 -6.32 38.64
N VAL A 77 -12.66 -6.67 37.38
CA VAL A 77 -11.70 -6.37 36.33
C VAL A 77 -11.62 -4.84 36.26
N GLN A 78 -10.68 -4.27 36.99
CA GLN A 78 -10.27 -2.89 36.76
C GLN A 78 -9.75 -2.81 35.33
N SER A 79 -10.64 -2.46 34.40
CA SER A 79 -10.23 -1.85 33.14
C SER A 79 -9.45 -0.58 33.53
N ARG A 80 -8.12 -0.65 33.49
CA ARG A 80 -7.30 0.54 33.50
C ARG A 80 -7.63 1.29 32.22
N CYS A 81 -8.60 2.20 32.30
CA CYS A 81 -8.74 3.28 31.34
C CYS A 81 -7.41 4.05 31.34
N PHE A 82 -6.61 3.83 30.33
CA PHE A 82 -5.52 4.75 29.99
C PHE A 82 -6.15 6.01 29.38
N SER A 83 -6.76 6.84 30.20
CA SER A 83 -6.98 8.25 29.89
C SER A 83 -5.64 8.96 30.07
N SER A 84 -4.72 8.81 29.15
CA SER A 84 -3.62 9.74 29.04
C SER A 84 -4.05 10.80 28.02
N GLU A 85 -4.28 12.03 28.52
CA GLU A 85 -4.18 13.21 27.68
C GLU A 85 -2.93 13.08 26.80
N PRO A 86 -2.93 13.56 25.55
CA PRO A 86 -1.74 13.51 24.71
C PRO A 86 -0.65 14.32 25.41
N THR A 87 0.23 13.63 26.13
CA THR A 87 1.40 14.26 26.73
C THR A 87 2.21 14.86 25.60
N ALA A 88 2.31 16.18 25.58
CA ALA A 88 3.08 16.90 24.58
C ALA A 88 4.47 16.26 24.47
N ILE A 89 4.85 15.85 23.28
CA ILE A 89 6.17 15.24 23.03
C ILE A 89 7.22 16.24 23.50
N ARG A 90 8.16 15.79 24.33
CA ARG A 90 9.25 16.61 24.83
C ARG A 90 10.57 16.22 24.15
N ARG A 91 11.39 17.23 23.84
CA ARG A 91 12.74 17.01 23.32
C ARG A 91 13.54 16.18 24.34
N ASN A 92 14.16 15.12 23.87
CA ASN A 92 15.01 14.29 24.72
C ASN A 92 16.30 15.06 25.08
N PRO A 93 16.60 15.31 26.37
CA PRO A 93 17.78 16.06 26.80
C PRO A 93 19.11 15.35 26.50
N LYS A 94 19.08 14.05 26.20
CA LYS A 94 20.24 13.26 25.77
C LYS A 94 20.81 13.76 24.44
N PHE A 95 19.96 14.29 23.55
CA PHE A 95 20.41 14.76 22.25
C PHE A 95 21.16 16.11 22.38
N SER A 96 22.37 16.16 21.84
CA SER A 96 23.13 17.37 21.72
C SER A 96 22.48 18.36 20.75
N THR A 97 22.73 19.64 20.95
CA THR A 97 22.45 20.68 19.98
C THR A 97 23.64 20.84 19.02
N ILE A 98 23.33 21.14 17.75
CA ILE A 98 24.38 21.39 16.75
C ILE A 98 25.16 22.66 17.08
N ASN A 99 26.49 22.65 16.85
CA ASN A 99 27.38 23.77 17.03
C ASN A 99 28.23 24.06 15.77
N SER A 100 29.08 25.09 15.82
CA SER A 100 29.95 25.51 14.71
C SER A 100 30.98 24.45 14.30
N ASP A 101 31.45 23.64 15.24
CA ASP A 101 32.44 22.59 14.95
C ASP A 101 31.79 21.43 14.19
N ASP A 102 30.56 21.07 14.56
CA ASP A 102 29.76 20.09 13.84
C ASP A 102 29.54 20.55 12.39
N ILE A 103 29.14 21.81 12.19
CA ILE A 103 28.90 22.38 10.83
C ILE A 103 30.22 22.38 10.04
N SER A 104 31.32 22.78 10.64
CA SER A 104 32.65 22.77 10.01
C SER A 104 33.09 21.34 9.64
N HIS A 105 32.75 20.36 10.47
CA HIS A 105 33.02 18.95 10.18
C HIS A 105 32.19 18.46 8.97
N PHE A 106 30.90 18.77 8.92
CA PHE A 106 30.04 18.40 7.78
C PHE A 106 30.47 19.09 6.48
N LYS A 107 30.93 20.36 6.54
CA LYS A 107 31.49 21.06 5.37
C LYS A 107 32.79 20.42 4.86
N LYS A 108 33.60 19.81 5.74
CA LYS A 108 34.77 19.03 5.30
C LYS A 108 34.38 17.74 4.56
N ILE A 109 33.26 17.11 4.92
CA ILE A 109 32.78 15.89 4.29
C ILE A 109 32.09 16.22 2.94
N LEU A 110 31.17 17.19 2.95
CA LEU A 110 30.21 17.43 1.86
C LEU A 110 30.59 18.63 0.96
N GLY A 111 31.55 19.44 1.37
CA GLY A 111 31.76 20.76 0.79
C GLY A 111 30.66 21.75 1.18
N GLU A 112 30.82 23.01 0.83
CA GLU A 112 29.90 24.09 1.17
C GLU A 112 28.48 23.85 0.63
N ARG A 113 28.35 23.31 -0.60
CA ARG A 113 27.06 23.09 -1.27
C ARG A 113 26.25 21.93 -0.69
N GLY A 114 26.89 21.00 -0.01
CA GLY A 114 26.24 19.86 0.61
C GLY A 114 25.66 20.17 2.01
N VAL A 115 25.97 21.36 2.56
CA VAL A 115 25.54 21.80 3.90
C VAL A 115 24.63 23.01 3.74
N VAL A 116 23.33 22.82 4.01
CA VAL A 116 22.31 23.84 3.79
C VAL A 116 21.86 24.43 5.12
N GLU A 117 22.13 25.72 5.29
CA GLU A 117 21.74 26.56 6.44
C GLU A 117 20.71 27.64 6.05
N ASP A 118 20.37 27.72 4.75
CA ASP A 118 19.43 28.69 4.22
C ASP A 118 18.01 28.50 4.77
N LYS A 119 17.45 29.56 5.35
CA LYS A 119 16.16 29.54 6.06
C LYS A 119 14.98 29.19 5.16
N GLU A 120 14.96 29.65 3.91
CA GLU A 120 13.82 29.38 3.01
C GLU A 120 13.82 27.92 2.56
N THR A 121 14.99 27.36 2.23
CA THR A 121 15.13 25.94 1.93
C THR A 121 14.75 25.08 3.13
N LEU A 122 15.23 25.43 4.32
CA LEU A 122 14.92 24.73 5.56
C LEU A 122 13.46 24.82 5.94
N LYS A 123 12.76 25.89 5.63
CA LYS A 123 11.32 26.04 5.89
C LYS A 123 10.52 24.92 5.22
N THR A 124 10.81 24.64 3.94
CA THR A 124 10.16 23.55 3.20
C THR A 124 10.58 22.16 3.74
N ALA A 125 11.86 21.97 4.06
CA ALA A 125 12.35 20.69 4.58
C ALA A 125 11.86 20.39 6.01
N ASN A 126 11.53 21.39 6.80
CA ASN A 126 10.98 21.27 8.14
C ASN A 126 9.47 21.02 8.18
N MET A 127 8.76 21.09 7.05
CA MET A 127 7.31 21.00 7.00
C MET A 127 6.89 19.81 6.13
N ASP A 128 5.94 19.01 6.62
CA ASP A 128 5.39 17.90 5.85
C ASP A 128 4.45 18.39 4.72
N TRP A 129 4.17 17.50 3.78
CA TRP A 129 3.31 17.81 2.62
C TRP A 129 1.91 18.28 3.01
N MET A 130 1.36 17.77 4.11
CA MET A 130 0.04 18.18 4.64
C MET A 130 0.07 19.49 5.42
N GLN A 131 1.26 20.05 5.68
CA GLN A 131 1.48 21.22 6.54
C GLN A 131 0.98 21.03 7.98
N LYS A 132 0.86 19.78 8.42
CA LYS A 132 0.38 19.39 9.75
C LYS A 132 1.52 19.31 10.77
N TYR A 133 2.70 18.90 10.32
CA TYR A 133 3.88 18.72 11.17
C TYR A 133 4.99 19.66 10.74
N LYS A 134 5.56 20.36 11.71
CA LYS A 134 6.61 21.35 11.47
C LYS A 134 7.71 21.21 12.52
N GLY A 135 8.93 20.93 12.07
CA GLY A 135 10.13 20.93 12.89
C GLY A 135 10.85 22.28 12.92
N ALA A 136 12.01 22.27 13.57
CA ALA A 136 12.87 23.45 13.74
C ALA A 136 14.35 23.13 13.46
N SER A 137 14.62 22.20 12.52
CA SER A 137 15.99 21.91 12.10
C SER A 137 16.66 23.17 11.56
N LYS A 138 17.91 23.35 11.95
CA LYS A 138 18.77 24.45 11.50
C LYS A 138 19.76 24.01 10.41
N LEU A 139 19.74 22.72 10.06
CA LEU A 139 20.71 22.15 9.14
C LEU A 139 20.11 21.02 8.30
N MET A 140 20.34 21.08 6.99
CA MET A 140 20.08 19.97 6.08
C MET A 140 21.38 19.59 5.38
N LEU A 141 21.71 18.29 5.41
CA LEU A 141 22.87 17.69 4.76
C LEU A 141 22.44 16.96 3.50
N LYS A 142 23.16 17.16 2.40
CA LYS A 142 22.89 16.56 1.08
C LYS A 142 24.05 15.68 0.64
N PRO A 143 24.22 14.48 1.21
CA PRO A 143 25.26 13.55 0.79
C PRO A 143 25.02 13.07 -0.64
N GLY A 144 26.10 12.85 -1.40
CA GLY A 144 26.11 12.32 -2.75
C GLY A 144 26.67 10.88 -2.85
N SER A 145 27.07 10.28 -1.73
CA SER A 145 27.62 8.92 -1.68
C SER A 145 27.31 8.20 -0.36
N THR A 146 27.42 6.87 -0.40
CA THR A 146 27.30 6.00 0.78
C THR A 146 28.33 6.36 1.86
N GLU A 147 29.55 6.65 1.44
CA GLU A 147 30.67 7.01 2.32
C GLU A 147 30.40 8.30 3.07
N GLU A 148 29.83 9.31 2.40
CA GLU A 148 29.45 10.57 3.04
C GLU A 148 28.35 10.37 4.08
N VAL A 149 27.30 9.58 3.77
CA VAL A 149 26.26 9.23 4.74
C VAL A 149 26.84 8.50 5.95
N SER A 150 27.77 7.55 5.72
CA SER A 150 28.46 6.81 6.78
C SER A 150 29.25 7.75 7.70
N GLN A 151 30.03 8.67 7.15
CA GLN A 151 30.80 9.64 7.93
C GLN A 151 29.90 10.61 8.70
N ILE A 152 28.81 11.08 8.10
CA ILE A 152 27.80 11.92 8.76
C ILE A 152 27.23 11.19 9.97
N LEU A 153 26.71 9.96 9.77
CA LEU A 153 26.10 9.19 10.85
C LEU A 153 27.09 8.86 11.97
N LYS A 154 28.33 8.50 11.62
CA LYS A 154 29.38 8.26 12.59
C LYS A 154 29.64 9.50 13.49
N HIS A 155 29.68 10.69 12.90
CA HIS A 155 29.80 11.94 13.65
C HIS A 155 28.54 12.20 14.49
N CYS A 156 27.36 12.13 13.93
CA CYS A 156 26.09 12.32 14.64
C CYS A 156 25.96 11.36 15.83
N ASN A 157 26.34 10.11 15.66
CA ASN A 157 26.31 9.11 16.73
C ASN A 157 27.28 9.41 17.85
N SER A 158 28.52 9.82 17.53
CA SER A 158 29.56 10.17 18.53
C SER A 158 29.18 11.42 19.33
N ARG A 159 28.46 12.35 18.70
CA ARG A 159 28.00 13.60 19.29
C ARG A 159 26.60 13.49 19.91
N CYS A 160 25.91 12.36 19.72
CA CYS A 160 24.51 12.18 20.08
C CYS A 160 23.59 13.24 19.43
N LEU A 161 23.83 13.57 18.15
CA LEU A 161 22.98 14.45 17.34
C LEU A 161 21.86 13.63 16.72
N ALA A 162 20.63 14.01 16.99
CA ALA A 162 19.47 13.37 16.38
C ALA A 162 19.36 13.71 14.90
N VAL A 163 18.94 12.76 14.07
CA VAL A 163 18.86 12.90 12.62
C VAL A 163 17.52 12.42 12.08
N VAL A 164 17.06 13.06 11.00
CA VAL A 164 15.87 12.65 10.23
C VAL A 164 16.28 12.39 8.79
N PRO A 165 16.19 11.14 8.31
CA PRO A 165 16.38 10.86 6.89
C PRO A 165 15.18 11.40 6.11
N GLN A 166 15.45 12.05 4.99
CA GLN A 166 14.43 12.65 4.14
C GLN A 166 14.71 12.35 2.67
N GLY A 167 13.68 11.86 1.97
CA GLY A 167 13.66 11.77 0.52
C GLY A 167 12.89 12.93 -0.10
N GLY A 168 11.88 12.63 -0.94
CA GLY A 168 11.01 13.63 -1.59
C GLY A 168 10.02 14.34 -0.67
N ASN A 169 9.99 14.04 0.62
CA ASN A 169 9.13 14.62 1.65
C ASN A 169 7.62 14.55 1.29
N THR A 170 7.18 13.44 0.70
CA THR A 170 5.80 13.21 0.23
C THR A 170 4.94 12.43 1.24
N GLY A 171 5.50 12.00 2.36
CA GLY A 171 4.79 11.24 3.40
C GLY A 171 3.70 12.04 4.08
N LEU A 172 2.63 11.35 4.54
CA LEU A 172 1.42 11.96 5.10
C LEU A 172 1.33 11.88 6.63
N VAL A 173 2.31 11.23 7.29
CA VAL A 173 2.25 10.94 8.73
C VAL A 173 3.37 11.62 9.54
N GLY A 174 4.03 12.62 8.96
CA GLY A 174 5.14 13.34 9.61
C GLY A 174 6.42 12.50 9.77
N GLY A 175 6.58 11.43 8.98
CA GLY A 175 7.71 10.49 9.08
C GLY A 175 9.05 11.09 8.67
N SER A 176 9.07 12.00 7.70
CA SER A 176 10.27 12.56 7.06
C SER A 176 10.66 13.96 7.53
N VAL A 177 9.94 14.55 8.49
CA VAL A 177 10.22 15.90 9.00
C VAL A 177 10.69 15.86 10.45
N PRO A 178 11.56 16.79 10.88
CA PRO A 178 11.97 16.88 12.27
C PRO A 178 10.78 17.12 13.21
N VAL A 179 10.90 16.68 14.46
CA VAL A 179 9.97 17.02 15.53
C VAL A 179 10.47 18.25 16.30
N PHE A 180 11.78 18.35 16.44
CA PHE A 180 12.47 19.47 17.08
C PHE A 180 13.57 20.02 16.16
N ASP A 181 14.82 19.90 16.57
CA ASP A 181 16.02 20.45 15.92
C ASP A 181 16.93 19.37 15.30
N GLU A 182 16.36 18.18 15.01
CA GLU A 182 17.10 17.08 14.40
C GLU A 182 17.74 17.52 13.08
N VAL A 183 18.94 17.03 12.78
CA VAL A 183 19.63 17.26 11.50
C VAL A 183 18.92 16.52 10.38
N ILE A 184 18.55 17.21 9.33
CA ILE A 184 17.94 16.57 8.14
C ILE A 184 19.05 16.01 7.26
N ILE A 185 18.95 14.71 6.90
CA ILE A 185 19.80 14.06 5.90
C ILE A 185 18.95 13.79 4.67
N ASN A 186 19.10 14.66 3.65
CA ASN A 186 18.32 14.57 2.41
C ASN A 186 19.11 13.80 1.34
N LEU A 187 18.51 12.70 0.85
CA LEU A 187 19.16 11.77 -0.08
C LEU A 187 18.99 12.15 -1.56
N GLY A 188 18.39 13.28 -1.89
CA GLY A 188 18.10 13.69 -3.25
C GLY A 188 19.29 13.81 -4.20
N SER A 189 20.51 13.94 -3.66
CA SER A 189 21.76 13.95 -4.48
C SER A 189 22.25 12.54 -4.84
N MET A 190 21.77 11.50 -4.18
CA MET A 190 22.06 10.08 -4.47
C MET A 190 21.02 9.52 -5.45
N ASN A 191 21.08 9.91 -6.71
CA ASN A 191 20.01 9.67 -7.68
C ASN A 191 20.46 8.97 -8.96
N LYS A 192 21.53 8.18 -8.91
CA LYS A 192 22.07 7.47 -10.06
C LYS A 192 21.41 6.10 -10.23
N ILE A 193 21.10 5.74 -11.47
CA ILE A 193 20.86 4.36 -11.88
C ILE A 193 22.23 3.70 -12.01
N ILE A 194 22.48 2.64 -11.23
CA ILE A 194 23.77 1.96 -11.15
C ILE A 194 23.87 0.90 -12.25
N SER A 195 22.85 0.06 -12.37
CA SER A 195 22.79 -0.98 -13.40
C SER A 195 21.36 -1.41 -13.69
N PHE A 196 21.14 -1.94 -14.88
CA PHE A 196 19.91 -2.62 -15.25
C PHE A 196 20.24 -3.88 -16.05
N ASP A 197 19.85 -5.04 -15.53
CA ASP A 197 19.95 -6.31 -16.25
C ASP A 197 18.62 -6.60 -16.96
N LYS A 198 18.63 -6.50 -18.27
CA LYS A 198 17.45 -6.69 -19.12
C LYS A 198 16.95 -8.14 -19.16
N VAL A 199 17.83 -9.11 -18.92
CA VAL A 199 17.46 -10.53 -18.95
C VAL A 199 16.67 -10.91 -17.70
N SER A 200 17.15 -10.48 -16.56
CA SER A 200 16.51 -10.77 -15.27
C SER A 200 15.44 -9.73 -14.88
N GLY A 201 15.42 -8.55 -15.54
CA GLY A 201 14.55 -7.43 -15.19
C GLY A 201 14.94 -6.79 -13.85
N ILE A 202 16.23 -6.75 -13.51
CA ILE A 202 16.69 -6.24 -12.21
C ILE A 202 17.33 -4.87 -12.37
N LEU A 203 16.76 -3.90 -11.67
CA LEU A 203 17.25 -2.52 -11.58
C LEU A 203 17.99 -2.33 -10.27
N VAL A 204 19.20 -1.75 -10.33
CA VAL A 204 19.95 -1.29 -9.14
C VAL A 204 20.11 0.21 -9.23
N CYS A 205 19.71 0.94 -8.20
CA CYS A 205 19.79 2.39 -8.18
C CYS A 205 20.00 2.95 -6.77
N GLU A 206 20.40 4.21 -6.70
CA GLU A 206 20.53 4.96 -5.45
C GLU A 206 19.16 5.38 -4.90
N ALA A 207 19.07 5.54 -3.59
CA ALA A 207 17.84 5.77 -2.84
C ALA A 207 17.11 7.09 -3.18
N GLY A 208 17.81 8.10 -3.66
CA GLY A 208 17.28 9.40 -4.07
C GLY A 208 16.69 9.44 -5.48
N CYS A 209 16.70 8.34 -6.22
CA CYS A 209 16.05 8.27 -7.52
C CYS A 209 14.55 8.52 -7.41
N ILE A 210 14.03 9.44 -8.21
CA ILE A 210 12.59 9.76 -8.28
C ILE A 210 11.87 8.64 -9.05
N LEU A 211 10.73 8.18 -8.53
CA LEU A 211 9.98 7.05 -9.07
C LEU A 211 9.59 7.25 -10.55
N GLU A 212 9.16 8.44 -10.93
CA GLU A 212 8.80 8.76 -12.32
C GLU A 212 10.00 8.71 -13.27
N ASN A 213 11.19 9.14 -12.82
CA ASN A 213 12.41 9.05 -13.60
C ASN A 213 12.83 7.59 -13.82
N LEU A 214 12.66 6.74 -12.79
CA LEU A 214 12.89 5.30 -12.91
C LEU A 214 11.89 4.65 -13.89
N ASN A 215 10.62 5.03 -13.82
CA ASN A 215 9.61 4.58 -14.79
C ASN A 215 9.96 5.00 -16.22
N SER A 216 10.37 6.24 -16.43
CA SER A 216 10.76 6.75 -17.75
C SER A 216 11.98 6.03 -18.31
N PHE A 217 12.98 5.74 -17.49
CA PHE A 217 14.13 4.94 -17.87
C PHE A 217 13.73 3.52 -18.28
N LEU A 218 12.92 2.85 -17.45
CA LEU A 218 12.48 1.47 -17.67
C LEU A 218 11.56 1.36 -18.89
N ASP A 219 10.73 2.37 -19.14
CA ASP A 219 9.82 2.41 -20.29
C ASP A 219 10.58 2.27 -21.61
N ILE A 220 11.70 3.00 -21.76
CA ILE A 220 12.60 2.91 -22.92
C ILE A 220 13.20 1.50 -23.06
N GLN A 221 13.38 0.79 -21.94
CA GLN A 221 13.92 -0.57 -21.93
C GLN A 221 12.85 -1.65 -22.14
N GLY A 222 11.55 -1.27 -22.16
CA GLY A 222 10.41 -2.18 -22.25
C GLY A 222 10.04 -2.82 -20.92
N PHE A 223 10.26 -2.11 -19.80
CA PHE A 223 9.95 -2.54 -18.44
C PHE A 223 9.16 -1.46 -17.69
N VAL A 224 8.63 -1.81 -16.50
CA VAL A 224 7.94 -0.88 -15.61
C VAL A 224 8.39 -1.09 -14.16
N MET A 225 8.27 -0.07 -13.33
CA MET A 225 8.37 -0.26 -11.89
C MET A 225 7.19 -1.08 -11.36
N PRO A 226 7.39 -1.98 -10.39
CA PRO A 226 6.29 -2.71 -9.76
C PRO A 226 5.48 -1.85 -8.77
N LEU A 227 5.69 -0.55 -8.79
CA LEU A 227 5.13 0.44 -7.88
C LEU A 227 4.59 1.63 -8.68
N ASP A 228 3.39 2.10 -8.35
CA ASP A 228 2.81 3.33 -8.90
C ASP A 228 2.08 4.09 -7.78
N LEU A 229 2.44 5.35 -7.57
CA LEU A 229 1.97 6.20 -6.49
C LEU A 229 1.53 7.56 -7.02
N GLY A 230 0.53 8.16 -6.40
CA GLY A 230 0.11 9.53 -6.74
C GLY A 230 1.23 10.58 -6.63
N ALA A 231 2.23 10.35 -5.79
CA ALA A 231 3.40 11.23 -5.60
C ALA A 231 4.61 10.89 -6.49
N LYS A 232 4.45 10.07 -7.54
CA LYS A 232 5.56 9.53 -8.38
C LYS A 232 6.52 10.59 -8.92
N GLY A 233 6.04 11.80 -9.20
CA GLY A 233 6.85 12.91 -9.72
C GLY A 233 7.85 13.50 -8.73
N SER A 234 7.76 13.16 -7.44
CA SER A 234 8.63 13.71 -6.39
C SER A 234 9.07 12.72 -5.33
N CYS A 235 8.35 11.61 -5.13
CA CYS A 235 8.78 10.58 -4.18
C CYS A 235 10.05 9.88 -4.65
N GLN A 236 10.90 9.50 -3.69
CA GLN A 236 12.18 8.85 -3.94
C GLN A 236 12.13 7.40 -3.50
N ILE A 237 12.79 6.51 -4.28
CA ILE A 237 12.68 5.06 -4.09
C ILE A 237 13.15 4.58 -2.72
N GLY A 238 14.18 5.20 -2.13
CA GLY A 238 14.63 4.86 -0.77
C GLY A 238 13.55 5.15 0.28
N GLY A 239 12.81 6.26 0.12
CA GLY A 239 11.66 6.58 0.96
C GLY A 239 10.51 5.60 0.76
N ASN A 240 10.19 5.24 -0.49
CA ASN A 240 9.15 4.26 -0.80
C ASN A 240 9.45 2.89 -0.19
N VAL A 241 10.70 2.43 -0.26
CA VAL A 241 11.14 1.18 0.37
C VAL A 241 11.13 1.31 1.90
N SER A 242 11.59 2.43 2.45
CA SER A 242 11.58 2.67 3.91
C SER A 242 10.18 2.68 4.51
N THR A 243 9.14 3.02 3.73
CA THR A 243 7.73 2.97 4.15
C THR A 243 7.01 1.71 3.69
N ASN A 244 7.65 0.84 2.90
CA ASN A 244 7.01 -0.27 2.21
C ASN A 244 5.75 0.20 1.47
N ALA A 245 5.89 1.25 0.66
CA ALA A 245 4.76 1.87 -0.03
C ALA A 245 3.99 0.87 -0.91
N GLY A 246 2.67 0.93 -0.86
CA GLY A 246 1.77 0.07 -1.63
C GLY A 246 1.45 0.66 -3.01
N GLY A 247 0.24 1.19 -3.17
CA GLY A 247 -0.24 1.82 -4.41
C GLY A 247 -0.89 0.85 -5.38
N LEU A 248 -1.29 1.37 -6.53
CA LEU A 248 -2.15 0.70 -7.51
C LEU A 248 -1.62 -0.66 -8.01
N ARG A 249 -0.30 -0.79 -8.11
CA ARG A 249 0.31 -2.00 -8.72
C ARG A 249 0.51 -3.15 -7.75
N LEU A 250 0.17 -2.98 -6.48
CA LEU A 250 0.32 -4.03 -5.46
C LEU A 250 -0.50 -5.27 -5.80
N LEU A 251 -1.72 -5.10 -6.31
CA LEU A 251 -2.58 -6.22 -6.73
C LEU A 251 -1.90 -7.12 -7.77
N ARG A 252 -1.19 -6.52 -8.72
CA ARG A 252 -0.54 -7.23 -9.83
C ARG A 252 0.82 -7.78 -9.47
N TYR A 253 1.66 -6.97 -8.83
CA TYR A 253 3.07 -7.29 -8.64
C TYR A 253 3.46 -7.58 -7.19
N GLY A 254 2.51 -7.46 -6.25
CA GLY A 254 2.79 -7.65 -4.83
C GLY A 254 3.49 -6.45 -4.19
N SER A 255 3.81 -6.59 -2.91
CA SER A 255 4.45 -5.53 -2.12
C SER A 255 5.94 -5.39 -2.43
N LEU A 256 6.53 -4.27 -1.99
CA LEU A 256 7.98 -4.05 -2.08
C LEU A 256 8.79 -5.08 -1.30
N HIS A 257 8.23 -5.70 -0.23
CA HIS A 257 8.89 -6.83 0.43
C HIS A 257 9.23 -7.98 -0.52
N GLY A 258 8.38 -8.23 -1.52
CA GLY A 258 8.63 -9.28 -2.53
C GLY A 258 9.43 -8.81 -3.74
N ASN A 259 9.38 -7.51 -4.07
CA ASN A 259 10.00 -6.97 -5.27
C ASN A 259 11.41 -6.40 -5.02
N VAL A 260 11.74 -6.01 -3.79
CA VAL A 260 13.08 -5.56 -3.40
C VAL A 260 13.95 -6.78 -3.13
N LEU A 261 14.95 -6.99 -3.99
CA LEU A 261 15.87 -8.12 -3.89
C LEU A 261 17.04 -7.83 -2.95
N GLY A 262 17.43 -6.56 -2.83
CA GLY A 262 18.51 -6.14 -1.96
C GLY A 262 18.43 -4.68 -1.58
N VAL A 263 19.06 -4.34 -0.46
CA VAL A 263 19.24 -2.95 -0.01
C VAL A 263 20.67 -2.76 0.50
N GLU A 264 21.22 -1.57 0.31
CA GLU A 264 22.35 -1.09 1.07
C GLU A 264 21.82 -0.14 2.13
N ALA A 265 22.16 -0.35 3.39
CA ALA A 265 21.69 0.47 4.50
C ALA A 265 22.85 0.86 5.43
N ILE A 266 22.78 2.05 6.02
CA ILE A 266 23.81 2.55 6.94
C ILE A 266 23.22 2.64 8.34
N LEU A 267 23.88 1.98 9.29
CA LEU A 267 23.53 2.01 10.70
C LEU A 267 23.94 3.34 11.36
N PRO A 268 23.37 3.70 12.52
CA PRO A 268 23.69 4.96 13.22
C PRO A 268 25.18 5.16 13.51
N ASN A 269 25.93 4.09 13.75
CA ASN A 269 27.38 4.13 13.99
C ASN A 269 28.23 4.30 12.72
N GLY A 270 27.59 4.47 11.55
CA GLY A 270 28.25 4.60 10.25
C GLY A 270 28.60 3.27 9.58
N THR A 271 28.25 2.11 10.17
CA THR A 271 28.48 0.81 9.53
C THR A 271 27.60 0.68 8.28
N VAL A 272 28.22 0.37 7.16
CA VAL A 272 27.52 0.06 5.91
C VAL A 272 27.17 -1.42 5.90
N LEU A 273 25.90 -1.72 5.78
CA LEU A 273 25.38 -3.07 5.56
C LEU A 273 25.09 -3.21 4.06
N ASP A 274 25.99 -3.86 3.36
CA ASP A 274 25.80 -4.21 1.95
C ASP A 274 25.03 -5.52 1.86
N MET A 275 23.73 -5.38 1.64
CA MET A 275 22.81 -6.48 1.35
C MET A 275 22.23 -6.32 -0.07
N LEU A 276 22.98 -5.65 -0.97
CA LEU A 276 22.54 -5.28 -2.33
C LEU A 276 22.65 -6.48 -3.28
N GLY A 277 21.91 -7.54 -2.97
CA GLY A 277 21.82 -8.72 -3.83
C GLY A 277 20.95 -8.48 -5.06
N THR A 278 21.28 -9.22 -6.16
CA THR A 278 20.48 -9.24 -7.40
C THR A 278 19.93 -10.65 -7.69
N LEU A 279 19.95 -11.53 -6.71
CA LEU A 279 19.44 -12.89 -6.84
C LEU A 279 17.96 -12.95 -6.40
N ARG A 280 17.16 -13.69 -7.16
CA ARG A 280 15.75 -13.93 -6.79
C ARG A 280 15.59 -15.00 -5.70
N LYS A 281 16.63 -15.76 -5.43
CA LYS A 281 16.67 -16.78 -4.39
C LYS A 281 17.97 -16.65 -3.62
N ASP A 282 17.85 -16.40 -2.32
CA ASP A 282 18.95 -16.42 -1.36
C ASP A 282 18.43 -16.91 -0.02
N ASN A 283 18.85 -18.10 0.39
CA ASN A 283 18.54 -18.72 1.68
C ASN A 283 19.75 -18.75 2.61
N THR A 284 20.71 -17.86 2.42
CA THR A 284 21.94 -17.80 3.20
C THR A 284 21.73 -16.98 4.49
N GLY A 285 21.17 -17.61 5.51
CA GLY A 285 20.89 -16.99 6.80
C GLY A 285 19.57 -16.19 6.84
N TYR A 286 19.49 -15.24 7.80
CA TYR A 286 18.32 -14.36 7.92
C TYR A 286 18.31 -13.30 6.83
N ASP A 287 17.15 -13.06 6.24
CA ASP A 287 16.98 -12.03 5.23
C ASP A 287 16.81 -10.63 5.88
N LEU A 288 17.95 -10.04 6.25
CA LEU A 288 18.00 -8.81 7.04
C LEU A 288 17.48 -7.57 6.31
N LYS A 289 17.39 -7.56 4.97
CA LYS A 289 16.81 -6.43 4.24
C LYS A 289 15.39 -6.08 4.71
N HIS A 290 14.63 -7.09 5.15
CA HIS A 290 13.28 -6.92 5.66
C HIS A 290 13.18 -6.13 6.98
N LEU A 291 14.27 -5.95 7.71
CA LEU A 291 14.32 -5.05 8.85
C LEU A 291 14.26 -3.58 8.44
N PHE A 292 14.76 -3.26 7.24
CA PHE A 292 14.84 -1.88 6.74
C PHE A 292 13.63 -1.50 5.88
N ILE A 293 13.02 -2.47 5.17
CA ILE A 293 11.79 -2.26 4.41
C ILE A 293 10.64 -2.00 5.38
N GLY A 294 10.04 -0.82 5.33
CA GLY A 294 8.98 -0.41 6.26
C GLY A 294 9.47 0.08 7.62
N SER A 295 10.79 0.28 7.83
CA SER A 295 11.35 0.81 9.08
C SER A 295 11.27 2.34 9.23
N GLU A 296 10.81 3.03 8.20
CA GLU A 296 10.64 4.50 8.14
C GLU A 296 11.92 5.26 8.56
N GLY A 297 13.11 4.71 8.25
CA GLY A 297 14.39 5.31 8.59
C GLY A 297 14.77 5.27 10.07
N SER A 298 14.09 4.46 10.87
CA SER A 298 14.37 4.35 12.32
C SER A 298 15.48 3.35 12.66
N LEU A 299 15.75 2.38 11.79
CA LEU A 299 16.76 1.33 12.02
C LEU A 299 18.07 1.57 11.25
N GLY A 300 17.99 2.31 10.15
CA GLY A 300 19.10 2.66 9.28
C GLY A 300 18.65 3.53 8.13
N ILE A 301 19.60 4.11 7.39
CA ILE A 301 19.34 4.91 6.20
C ILE A 301 19.63 4.04 4.97
N ILE A 302 18.62 3.80 4.15
CA ILE A 302 18.75 3.09 2.86
C ILE A 302 19.43 4.03 1.87
N THR A 303 20.51 3.58 1.25
CA THR A 303 21.32 4.34 0.27
C THR A 303 21.22 3.79 -1.14
N LYS A 304 21.03 2.47 -1.30
CA LYS A 304 20.83 1.82 -2.59
C LYS A 304 19.79 0.73 -2.50
N VAL A 305 19.15 0.43 -3.62
CA VAL A 305 18.15 -0.63 -3.72
C VAL A 305 18.34 -1.45 -5.00
N SER A 306 18.03 -2.74 -4.92
CA SER A 306 17.92 -3.65 -6.05
C SER A 306 16.47 -4.11 -6.15
N ILE A 307 15.82 -3.87 -7.28
CA ILE A 307 14.38 -4.09 -7.47
C ILE A 307 14.14 -4.93 -8.72
N LEU A 308 13.27 -5.94 -8.58
CA LEU A 308 12.74 -6.69 -9.70
C LEU A 308 11.69 -5.86 -10.42
N THR A 309 11.90 -5.62 -11.71
CA THR A 309 11.00 -4.84 -12.57
C THR A 309 10.38 -5.76 -13.61
N PRO A 310 9.05 -5.80 -13.73
CA PRO A 310 8.37 -6.63 -14.72
C PRO A 310 8.47 -6.02 -16.12
N PRO A 311 8.40 -6.85 -17.19
CA PRO A 311 8.25 -6.36 -18.54
C PRO A 311 7.01 -5.48 -18.70
N LYS A 312 7.13 -4.42 -19.51
CA LYS A 312 5.98 -3.59 -19.91
C LYS A 312 5.11 -4.39 -20.87
N LEU A 313 3.87 -4.60 -20.49
CA LEU A 313 2.90 -5.30 -21.33
C LEU A 313 2.19 -4.31 -22.25
N SER A 314 1.85 -4.76 -23.46
CA SER A 314 1.34 -3.90 -24.53
C SER A 314 -0.16 -3.66 -24.50
N SER A 315 -0.93 -4.60 -23.91
CA SER A 315 -2.39 -4.53 -23.85
C SER A 315 -2.82 -3.97 -22.50
N VAL A 316 -3.40 -2.79 -22.48
CA VAL A 316 -3.99 -2.18 -21.28
C VAL A 316 -5.43 -1.83 -21.57
N ASN A 317 -6.37 -2.39 -20.81
CA ASN A 317 -7.78 -2.09 -20.93
C ASN A 317 -8.31 -1.60 -19.59
N LEU A 318 -9.21 -0.62 -19.62
CA LEU A 318 -9.84 -0.03 -18.46
C LEU A 318 -11.35 -0.02 -18.60
N CYS A 319 -12.05 -0.41 -17.56
CA CYS A 319 -13.48 -0.24 -17.48
C CYS A 319 -13.89 0.48 -16.19
N PHE A 320 -14.95 1.29 -16.29
CA PHE A 320 -15.58 1.99 -15.18
C PHE A 320 -17.03 1.48 -15.08
N LEU A 321 -17.35 0.84 -13.95
CA LEU A 321 -18.56 0.05 -13.77
C LEU A 321 -19.36 0.58 -12.59
N ALA A 322 -20.69 0.42 -12.66
CA ALA A 322 -21.59 0.71 -11.56
C ALA A 322 -21.95 -0.58 -10.81
N CYS A 323 -22.15 -0.47 -9.50
CA CYS A 323 -22.71 -1.52 -8.65
C CYS A 323 -23.81 -0.94 -7.76
N ASN A 324 -24.88 -1.71 -7.52
CA ASN A 324 -26.00 -1.27 -6.69
C ASN A 324 -25.67 -1.32 -5.19
N ASP A 325 -24.84 -2.27 -4.77
CA ASP A 325 -24.44 -2.49 -3.39
C ASP A 325 -23.00 -3.00 -3.28
N TYR A 326 -22.46 -2.96 -2.08
CA TYR A 326 -21.09 -3.39 -1.81
C TYR A 326 -20.89 -4.91 -1.99
N ALA A 327 -21.92 -5.72 -1.72
CA ALA A 327 -21.86 -7.16 -1.94
C ALA A 327 -21.67 -7.50 -3.44
N SER A 328 -22.25 -6.70 -4.33
CA SER A 328 -22.01 -6.80 -5.78
C SER A 328 -20.55 -6.47 -6.14
N CYS A 329 -19.94 -5.44 -5.51
CA CYS A 329 -18.52 -5.14 -5.68
C CYS A 329 -17.61 -6.32 -5.25
N GLN A 330 -17.91 -6.96 -4.13
CA GLN A 330 -17.18 -8.13 -3.64
C GLN A 330 -17.29 -9.34 -4.60
N LYS A 331 -18.50 -9.65 -5.04
CA LYS A 331 -18.73 -10.73 -6.02
C LYS A 331 -18.03 -10.45 -7.34
N LEU A 332 -18.06 -9.19 -7.79
CA LEU A 332 -17.37 -8.76 -9.00
C LEU A 332 -15.85 -8.93 -8.87
N LEU A 333 -15.27 -8.58 -7.73
CA LEU A 333 -13.84 -8.80 -7.43
C LEU A 333 -13.48 -10.29 -7.48
N TRP A 334 -14.30 -11.14 -6.84
CA TRP A 334 -14.07 -12.59 -6.86
C TRP A 334 -14.12 -13.15 -8.28
N ASN A 335 -15.11 -12.74 -9.07
CA ASN A 335 -15.24 -13.12 -10.47
C ASN A 335 -14.06 -12.60 -11.31
N ALA A 336 -13.60 -11.36 -11.08
CA ALA A 336 -12.45 -10.80 -11.77
C ALA A 336 -11.17 -11.59 -11.46
N LYS A 337 -10.90 -11.89 -10.19
CA LYS A 337 -9.76 -12.74 -9.79
C LYS A 337 -9.81 -14.13 -10.44
N LYS A 338 -11.01 -14.72 -10.60
CA LYS A 338 -11.18 -16.03 -11.21
C LYS A 338 -11.02 -16.01 -12.73
N LYS A 339 -11.57 -14.99 -13.42
CA LYS A 339 -11.66 -14.95 -14.88
C LYS A 339 -10.56 -14.13 -15.56
N LEU A 340 -10.04 -13.12 -14.86
CA LEU A 340 -9.05 -12.18 -15.37
C LEU A 340 -7.72 -12.24 -14.60
N GLY A 341 -7.52 -13.23 -13.70
CA GLY A 341 -6.41 -13.24 -12.74
C GLY A 341 -5.03 -13.04 -13.36
N GLU A 342 -4.77 -13.55 -14.57
CA GLU A 342 -3.50 -13.41 -15.26
C GLU A 342 -3.27 -12.01 -15.83
N ILE A 343 -4.33 -11.24 -16.06
CA ILE A 343 -4.26 -9.90 -16.66
C ILE A 343 -4.78 -8.80 -15.75
N LEU A 344 -5.43 -9.13 -14.62
CA LEU A 344 -5.96 -8.15 -13.67
C LEU A 344 -4.82 -7.33 -13.07
N SER A 345 -4.82 -6.01 -13.26
CA SER A 345 -3.77 -5.11 -12.78
C SER A 345 -4.22 -4.15 -11.69
N ALA A 346 -5.47 -3.69 -11.73
CA ALA A 346 -6.06 -2.89 -10.66
C ALA A 346 -7.54 -3.20 -10.47
N PHE A 347 -8.01 -3.08 -9.24
CA PHE A 347 -9.42 -3.20 -8.89
C PHE A 347 -9.75 -2.19 -7.78
N GLU A 348 -10.26 -1.05 -8.21
CA GLU A 348 -10.54 0.09 -7.35
C GLU A 348 -12.05 0.25 -7.13
N TYR A 349 -12.43 0.76 -5.96
CA TYR A 349 -13.82 1.13 -5.73
C TYR A 349 -13.93 2.54 -5.16
N LEU A 350 -15.09 3.14 -5.35
CA LEU A 350 -15.50 4.39 -4.71
C LEU A 350 -17.02 4.39 -4.48
N ASP A 351 -17.45 4.99 -3.38
CA ASP A 351 -18.86 5.18 -3.09
C ASP A 351 -19.45 6.39 -3.83
N SER A 352 -20.77 6.53 -3.80
CA SER A 352 -21.48 7.66 -4.42
C SER A 352 -21.06 9.01 -3.85
N THR A 353 -20.73 9.07 -2.56
CA THR A 353 -20.29 10.31 -1.90
C THR A 353 -18.94 10.78 -2.46
N ALA A 354 -18.02 9.86 -2.74
CA ALA A 354 -16.76 10.16 -3.40
C ALA A 354 -17.00 10.69 -4.83
N MET A 355 -17.88 10.03 -5.58
CA MET A 355 -18.24 10.45 -6.94
C MET A 355 -18.83 11.86 -6.98
N ASP A 356 -19.78 12.14 -6.09
CA ASP A 356 -20.43 13.47 -5.98
C ASP A 356 -19.41 14.57 -5.64
N LEU A 357 -18.46 14.30 -4.74
CA LEU A 357 -17.42 15.26 -4.38
C LEU A 357 -16.51 15.57 -5.57
N VAL A 358 -16.09 14.55 -6.33
CA VAL A 358 -15.25 14.72 -7.51
C VAL A 358 -15.97 15.56 -8.56
N LEU A 359 -17.22 15.21 -8.89
CA LEU A 359 -18.02 15.93 -9.88
C LEU A 359 -18.30 17.38 -9.48
N LYS A 360 -18.41 17.65 -8.16
CA LYS A 360 -18.70 18.99 -7.63
C LYS A 360 -17.46 19.87 -7.52
N HIS A 361 -16.31 19.32 -7.15
CA HIS A 361 -15.15 20.08 -6.70
C HIS A 361 -13.94 20.03 -7.65
N LEU A 362 -14.01 19.21 -8.71
CA LEU A 362 -12.97 19.18 -9.75
C LEU A 362 -13.51 19.70 -11.08
N ASN A 363 -12.78 20.64 -11.65
CA ASN A 363 -13.14 21.22 -12.93
C ASN A 363 -12.87 20.25 -14.08
N GLY A 364 -13.77 20.19 -15.04
CA GLY A 364 -13.60 19.41 -16.28
C GLY A 364 -13.85 17.91 -16.14
N VAL A 365 -14.15 17.40 -14.94
CA VAL A 365 -14.52 15.99 -14.74
C VAL A 365 -15.98 15.77 -15.15
N ARG A 366 -16.20 14.67 -15.89
CA ARG A 366 -17.55 14.28 -16.34
C ARG A 366 -17.86 12.87 -15.85
N ASN A 367 -19.10 12.67 -15.40
CA ASN A 367 -19.56 11.32 -15.06
C ASN A 367 -19.59 10.44 -16.32
N PRO A 368 -18.83 9.34 -16.38
CA PRO A 368 -18.87 8.42 -17.53
C PRO A 368 -20.19 7.64 -17.61
N LEU A 369 -20.99 7.60 -16.53
CA LEU A 369 -22.27 6.93 -16.41
C LEU A 369 -23.40 7.92 -16.06
N PRO A 370 -23.76 8.86 -16.96
CA PRO A 370 -24.66 9.97 -16.64
C PRO A 370 -26.14 9.57 -16.57
N SER A 371 -26.49 8.34 -16.93
CA SER A 371 -27.89 7.91 -17.06
C SER A 371 -28.60 7.67 -15.72
N SER A 372 -27.84 7.42 -14.66
CA SER A 372 -28.36 7.11 -13.32
C SER A 372 -27.29 7.37 -12.27
N THR A 373 -27.70 7.49 -11.01
CA THR A 373 -26.81 7.49 -9.84
C THR A 373 -26.77 6.09 -9.26
N TYR A 374 -25.59 5.65 -8.87
CA TYR A 374 -25.34 4.34 -8.28
C TYR A 374 -24.66 4.47 -6.94
N ASN A 375 -24.85 3.50 -6.05
CA ASN A 375 -24.27 3.55 -4.72
C ASN A 375 -22.75 3.35 -4.72
N PHE A 376 -22.24 2.53 -5.67
CA PHE A 376 -20.83 2.22 -5.80
C PHE A 376 -20.39 2.23 -7.27
N TYR A 377 -19.13 2.58 -7.46
CA TYR A 377 -18.46 2.49 -8.74
C TYR A 377 -17.18 1.67 -8.58
N VAL A 378 -16.86 0.89 -9.60
CA VAL A 378 -15.68 0.04 -9.64
C VAL A 378 -14.89 0.34 -10.91
N LEU A 379 -13.58 0.52 -10.75
CA LEU A 379 -12.64 0.71 -11.84
C LEU A 379 -11.73 -0.52 -11.91
N ILE A 380 -11.75 -1.20 -13.06
CA ILE A 380 -10.93 -2.40 -13.28
C ILE A 380 -9.98 -2.12 -14.43
N GLU A 381 -8.67 -2.33 -14.17
CA GLU A 381 -7.65 -2.31 -15.20
C GLU A 381 -7.14 -3.74 -15.44
N THR A 382 -6.98 -4.09 -16.69
CA THR A 382 -6.30 -5.31 -17.11
C THR A 382 -5.07 -4.96 -17.92
N THR A 383 -3.98 -5.69 -17.70
CA THR A 383 -2.72 -5.50 -18.41
C THR A 383 -2.19 -6.86 -18.87
N GLY A 384 -2.03 -7.04 -20.16
CA GLY A 384 -1.60 -8.31 -20.76
C GLY A 384 -0.72 -8.12 -21.98
N SER A 385 -0.37 -9.21 -22.65
CA SER A 385 0.58 -9.24 -23.77
C SER A 385 -0.09 -9.41 -25.14
N ASN A 386 -1.41 -9.68 -25.17
CA ASN A 386 -2.15 -9.91 -26.42
C ASN A 386 -3.47 -9.14 -26.40
N GLU A 387 -3.51 -8.05 -27.15
CA GLU A 387 -4.64 -7.11 -27.14
C GLU A 387 -5.97 -7.78 -27.51
N ILE A 388 -5.99 -8.63 -28.53
CA ILE A 388 -7.22 -9.29 -28.99
C ILE A 388 -7.75 -10.25 -27.91
N HIS A 389 -6.89 -11.13 -27.42
CA HIS A 389 -7.24 -12.11 -26.40
C HIS A 389 -7.64 -11.47 -25.07
N ASP A 390 -6.90 -10.44 -24.63
CA ASP A 390 -7.16 -9.75 -23.38
C ASP A 390 -8.49 -8.99 -23.43
N LYS A 391 -8.82 -8.41 -24.59
CA LYS A 391 -10.08 -7.74 -24.84
C LYS A 391 -11.25 -8.71 -24.86
N GLU A 392 -11.15 -9.85 -25.55
CA GLU A 392 -12.18 -10.88 -25.57
C GLU A 392 -12.47 -11.42 -24.16
N ARG A 393 -11.44 -11.64 -23.35
CA ARG A 393 -11.59 -12.07 -21.95
C ARG A 393 -12.31 -11.02 -21.10
N LEU A 394 -11.94 -9.75 -21.24
CA LEU A 394 -12.60 -8.66 -20.54
C LEU A 394 -14.07 -8.53 -20.97
N GLU A 395 -14.35 -8.56 -22.27
CA GLU A 395 -15.71 -8.50 -22.81
C GLU A 395 -16.58 -9.66 -22.30
N THR A 396 -16.06 -10.88 -22.32
CA THR A 396 -16.75 -12.05 -21.76
C THR A 396 -17.04 -11.89 -20.27
N PHE A 397 -16.07 -11.41 -19.50
CA PHE A 397 -16.26 -11.13 -18.08
C PHE A 397 -17.34 -10.08 -17.82
N LEU A 398 -17.37 -9.01 -18.62
CA LEU A 398 -18.35 -7.94 -18.49
C LEU A 398 -19.77 -8.43 -18.85
N LEU A 399 -19.91 -9.18 -19.95
CA LEU A 399 -21.19 -9.76 -20.37
C LEU A 399 -21.78 -10.68 -19.27
N ASP A 400 -20.99 -11.63 -18.78
CA ASP A 400 -21.41 -12.52 -17.69
C ASP A 400 -21.80 -11.77 -16.41
N SER A 401 -21.09 -10.69 -16.11
CA SER A 401 -21.35 -9.86 -14.93
C SER A 401 -22.62 -9.02 -15.07
N MET A 402 -22.94 -8.59 -16.30
CA MET A 402 -24.19 -7.91 -16.61
C MET A 402 -25.38 -8.88 -16.60
N GLU A 403 -25.24 -10.04 -17.23
CA GLU A 403 -26.29 -11.07 -17.27
C GLU A 403 -26.64 -11.57 -15.86
N SER A 404 -25.65 -11.66 -14.98
CA SER A 404 -25.87 -12.02 -13.56
C SER A 404 -26.41 -10.86 -12.71
N GLY A 405 -26.58 -9.65 -13.26
CA GLY A 405 -27.11 -8.48 -12.55
C GLY A 405 -26.14 -7.81 -11.59
N LEU A 406 -24.85 -8.19 -11.61
CA LEU A 406 -23.82 -7.56 -10.76
C LEU A 406 -23.47 -6.13 -11.21
N ILE A 407 -23.54 -5.88 -12.52
CA ILE A 407 -23.22 -4.61 -13.15
C ILE A 407 -24.46 -4.08 -13.87
N PRO A 408 -25.18 -3.10 -13.31
CA PRO A 408 -26.34 -2.47 -13.99
C PRO A 408 -25.93 -1.55 -15.15
N ASP A 409 -24.75 -0.93 -15.10
CA ASP A 409 -24.21 -0.03 -16.11
C ASP A 409 -22.67 -0.03 -16.09
N GLY A 410 -22.05 0.39 -17.20
CA GLY A 410 -20.61 0.46 -17.28
C GLY A 410 -20.10 0.97 -18.62
N VAL A 411 -18.85 1.39 -18.67
CA VAL A 411 -18.14 1.80 -19.88
C VAL A 411 -16.76 1.14 -19.93
N VAL A 412 -16.31 0.81 -21.13
CA VAL A 412 -14.94 0.41 -21.43
C VAL A 412 -14.27 1.59 -22.15
N ALA A 413 -13.12 2.03 -21.65
CA ALA A 413 -12.35 3.08 -22.29
C ALA A 413 -11.88 2.63 -23.69
N GLN A 414 -12.12 3.45 -24.69
CA GLN A 414 -11.77 3.14 -26.07
C GLN A 414 -10.39 3.68 -26.46
N ASP A 415 -9.87 4.62 -25.70
CA ASP A 415 -8.60 5.25 -25.92
C ASP A 415 -7.95 5.71 -24.59
N ILE A 416 -6.70 6.16 -24.68
CA ILE A 416 -5.92 6.58 -23.52
C ILE A 416 -6.53 7.81 -22.81
N ASN A 417 -7.24 8.69 -23.52
CA ASN A 417 -7.83 9.89 -22.92
C ASN A 417 -9.06 9.52 -22.08
N GLN A 418 -9.87 8.57 -22.56
CA GLN A 418 -10.99 8.04 -21.79
C GLN A 418 -10.49 7.27 -20.56
N ALA A 419 -9.45 6.46 -20.71
CA ALA A 419 -8.83 5.76 -19.59
C ALA A 419 -8.29 6.76 -18.55
N SER A 420 -7.55 7.78 -18.99
CA SER A 420 -7.05 8.85 -18.11
C SER A 420 -8.18 9.60 -17.42
N SER A 421 -9.31 9.83 -18.09
CA SER A 421 -10.46 10.50 -17.50
C SER A 421 -11.11 9.67 -16.39
N CYS A 422 -11.19 8.34 -16.56
CA CYS A 422 -11.68 7.43 -15.52
C CYS A 422 -10.72 7.37 -14.32
N TRP A 423 -9.41 7.29 -14.57
CA TRP A 423 -8.40 7.35 -13.52
C TRP A 423 -8.44 8.69 -12.79
N HIS A 424 -8.62 9.80 -13.49
CA HIS A 424 -8.70 11.14 -12.89
C HIS A 424 -9.87 11.26 -11.90
N ILE A 425 -10.99 10.56 -12.11
CA ILE A 425 -12.07 10.47 -11.12
C ILE A 425 -11.54 9.82 -9.84
N ARG A 426 -10.88 8.66 -9.93
CA ARG A 426 -10.40 7.90 -8.77
C ARG A 426 -9.25 8.61 -8.04
N GLU A 427 -8.28 9.10 -8.78
CA GLU A 427 -7.10 9.77 -8.23
C GLU A 427 -7.40 11.20 -7.75
N GLY A 428 -8.43 11.83 -8.26
CA GLY A 428 -8.86 13.18 -7.89
C GLY A 428 -9.65 13.26 -6.57
N ILE A 429 -10.06 12.13 -5.98
CA ILE A 429 -10.84 12.13 -4.73
C ILE A 429 -10.14 12.89 -3.59
N PRO A 430 -8.81 12.71 -3.33
CA PRO A 430 -8.13 13.47 -2.27
C PRO A 430 -8.12 14.98 -2.49
N GLU A 431 -8.04 15.43 -3.74
CA GLU A 431 -8.12 16.85 -4.10
C GLU A 431 -9.53 17.40 -3.93
N ALA A 432 -10.54 16.66 -4.40
CA ALA A 432 -11.94 17.02 -4.23
C ALA A 432 -12.33 17.16 -2.75
N LEU A 433 -11.84 16.25 -1.90
CA LEU A 433 -12.01 16.33 -0.45
C LEU A 433 -11.36 17.58 0.13
N LYS A 434 -10.12 17.90 -0.25
CA LYS A 434 -9.42 19.13 0.20
C LYS A 434 -10.17 20.39 -0.22
N ASN A 435 -10.73 20.42 -1.43
CA ASN A 435 -11.51 21.54 -1.94
C ASN A 435 -12.88 21.67 -1.24
N ALA A 436 -13.39 20.57 -0.67
CA ALA A 436 -14.66 20.55 0.07
C ALA A 436 -14.55 21.07 1.52
N GLY A 437 -13.34 21.04 2.13
CA GLY A 437 -13.12 21.51 3.50
C GLY A 437 -11.98 20.79 4.22
N ALA A 438 -12.07 20.73 5.55
CA ALA A 438 -11.14 19.98 6.39
C ALA A 438 -11.35 18.47 6.22
N VAL A 439 -10.27 17.69 6.22
CA VAL A 439 -10.31 16.25 5.98
C VAL A 439 -9.59 15.48 7.08
N TYR A 440 -10.28 14.50 7.67
CA TYR A 440 -9.72 13.50 8.56
C TYR A 440 -9.49 12.23 7.73
N LYS A 441 -8.22 11.82 7.58
CA LYS A 441 -7.80 10.75 6.66
C LYS A 441 -7.36 9.51 7.41
N TYR A 442 -7.92 8.38 7.05
CA TYR A 442 -7.56 7.07 7.56
C TYR A 442 -7.24 6.13 6.39
N ASP A 443 -6.09 5.50 6.49
CA ASP A 443 -5.56 4.53 5.54
C ASP A 443 -5.49 3.19 6.27
N LEU A 444 -6.43 2.31 5.98
CA LEU A 444 -6.71 1.10 6.75
C LEU A 444 -6.62 -0.13 5.86
N SER A 445 -6.04 -1.21 6.37
CA SER A 445 -6.19 -2.52 5.75
C SER A 445 -7.18 -3.35 6.57
N LEU A 446 -8.22 -3.86 5.92
CA LEU A 446 -9.34 -4.56 6.54
C LEU A 446 -9.68 -5.83 5.76
N PRO A 447 -10.30 -6.85 6.41
CA PRO A 447 -11.01 -7.87 5.67
C PRO A 447 -12.00 -7.22 4.69
N ILE A 448 -11.97 -7.64 3.44
CA ILE A 448 -12.73 -6.99 2.34
C ILE A 448 -14.23 -6.88 2.68
N GLU A 449 -14.80 -7.92 3.31
CA GLU A 449 -16.19 -7.93 3.72
C GLU A 449 -16.53 -6.88 4.80
N LYS A 450 -15.52 -6.31 5.47
CA LYS A 450 -15.69 -5.35 6.57
C LYS A 450 -15.43 -3.90 6.17
N MET A 451 -14.91 -3.65 4.99
CA MET A 451 -14.51 -2.29 4.60
C MET A 451 -15.71 -1.33 4.58
N ASN A 452 -16.84 -1.73 3.98
CA ASN A 452 -18.02 -0.87 3.93
C ASN A 452 -18.78 -0.83 5.27
N ASP A 453 -18.71 -1.88 6.09
CA ASP A 453 -19.34 -1.87 7.41
C ASP A 453 -18.80 -0.70 8.25
N LEU A 454 -17.47 -0.46 8.24
CA LEU A 454 -16.88 0.68 8.92
C LEU A 454 -17.37 2.03 8.38
N VAL A 455 -17.51 2.15 7.07
CA VAL A 455 -18.02 3.39 6.42
C VAL A 455 -19.43 3.68 6.89
N GLU A 456 -20.32 2.69 6.88
CA GLU A 456 -21.72 2.86 7.30
C GLU A 456 -21.87 3.12 8.81
N GLU A 457 -21.09 2.41 9.64
CA GLU A 457 -21.09 2.69 11.07
C GLU A 457 -20.60 4.12 11.36
N MET A 458 -19.57 4.58 10.66
CA MET A 458 -19.08 5.95 10.80
C MET A 458 -20.09 6.99 10.31
N ARG A 459 -20.83 6.71 9.23
CA ARG A 459 -21.95 7.55 8.77
C ARG A 459 -23.02 7.70 9.84
N THR A 460 -23.36 6.58 10.50
CA THR A 460 -24.33 6.56 11.58
C THR A 460 -23.84 7.35 12.80
N CYS A 461 -22.56 7.23 13.17
CA CYS A 461 -21.98 7.94 14.32
C CYS A 461 -21.89 9.44 14.14
N LEU A 462 -21.64 9.92 12.92
CA LEU A 462 -21.38 11.34 12.64
C LEU A 462 -22.60 12.10 12.12
N ASP A 463 -23.64 11.39 11.68
CA ASP A 463 -24.85 11.98 11.08
C ASP A 463 -24.53 13.00 9.96
N ALA A 464 -25.28 14.09 9.88
CA ALA A 464 -25.10 15.16 8.89
C ALA A 464 -23.95 16.14 9.22
N ARG A 465 -23.22 15.97 10.33
CA ARG A 465 -22.14 16.88 10.76
C ARG A 465 -20.92 16.81 9.87
N ALA A 466 -20.69 15.65 9.25
CA ALA A 466 -19.57 15.43 8.34
C ALA A 466 -19.94 14.46 7.23
N LYS A 467 -19.25 14.55 6.09
CA LYS A 467 -19.41 13.58 4.99
C LYS A 467 -18.39 12.47 5.15
N VAL A 468 -18.87 11.25 5.27
CA VAL A 468 -18.01 10.04 5.30
C VAL A 468 -17.89 9.45 3.91
N VAL A 469 -16.67 9.25 3.46
CA VAL A 469 -16.31 8.83 2.12
C VAL A 469 -15.48 7.55 2.19
N GLY A 470 -15.92 6.51 1.51
CA GLY A 470 -15.22 5.23 1.38
C GLY A 470 -14.76 4.99 -0.06
N TYR A 471 -13.46 4.85 -0.25
CA TYR A 471 -12.87 4.45 -1.52
C TYR A 471 -11.55 3.73 -1.28
N GLY A 472 -10.99 3.08 -2.28
CA GLY A 472 -9.67 2.46 -2.13
C GLY A 472 -9.42 1.29 -3.06
N HIS A 473 -8.35 0.57 -2.72
CA HIS A 473 -7.87 -0.59 -3.45
C HIS A 473 -8.63 -1.85 -2.99
N LEU A 474 -9.82 -2.09 -3.56
CA LEU A 474 -10.64 -3.24 -3.14
C LEU A 474 -9.91 -4.56 -3.41
N GLY A 475 -9.05 -4.58 -4.43
CA GLY A 475 -8.29 -5.77 -4.83
C GLY A 475 -7.40 -6.35 -3.74
N ASP A 476 -6.89 -5.52 -2.81
CA ASP A 476 -5.96 -5.88 -1.74
C ASP A 476 -6.44 -5.54 -0.32
N GLY A 477 -7.67 -5.00 -0.19
CA GLY A 477 -8.29 -4.73 1.11
C GLY A 477 -7.87 -3.42 1.77
N ASN A 478 -7.37 -2.47 1.00
CA ASN A 478 -7.02 -1.13 1.50
C ASN A 478 -8.20 -0.17 1.37
N LEU A 479 -8.68 0.33 2.50
CA LEU A 479 -9.72 1.35 2.61
C LEU A 479 -9.11 2.72 2.90
N HIS A 480 -9.36 3.67 2.03
CA HIS A 480 -9.18 5.09 2.33
C HIS A 480 -10.49 5.65 2.90
N LEU A 481 -10.64 5.59 4.21
CA LEU A 481 -11.75 6.22 4.91
C LEU A 481 -11.42 7.70 5.12
N ASN A 482 -12.21 8.58 4.54
CA ASN A 482 -12.05 10.01 4.71
C ASN A 482 -13.33 10.63 5.26
N ILE A 483 -13.17 11.54 6.20
CA ILE A 483 -14.28 12.31 6.78
C ILE A 483 -14.02 13.78 6.47
N SER A 484 -14.95 14.39 5.72
CA SER A 484 -14.87 15.80 5.32
C SER A 484 -15.86 16.64 6.12
N ALA A 485 -15.37 17.72 6.73
CA ALA A 485 -16.18 18.72 7.44
C ALA A 485 -15.85 20.14 6.92
N PRO A 486 -16.74 21.13 7.08
CA PRO A 486 -16.48 22.48 6.61
C PRO A 486 -15.20 23.09 7.20
N GLN A 487 -14.91 22.79 8.48
CA GLN A 487 -13.72 23.24 9.20
C GLN A 487 -13.19 22.11 10.08
N TYR A 488 -11.91 22.21 10.44
CA TYR A 488 -11.31 21.28 11.40
C TYR A 488 -11.89 21.53 12.81
N ASP A 489 -12.27 20.45 13.49
CA ASP A 489 -12.84 20.45 14.83
C ASP A 489 -12.25 19.31 15.66
N ASP A 490 -11.60 19.66 16.77
CA ASP A 490 -11.02 18.68 17.70
C ASP A 490 -12.09 17.81 18.39
N ASN A 491 -13.30 18.36 18.61
CA ASN A 491 -14.41 17.56 19.16
C ASN A 491 -14.86 16.50 18.15
N LEU A 492 -14.90 16.83 16.86
CA LEU A 492 -15.18 15.85 15.81
C LEU A 492 -14.07 14.80 15.74
N LEU A 493 -12.80 15.21 15.80
CA LEU A 493 -11.67 14.28 15.84
C LEU A 493 -11.77 13.32 17.03
N SER A 494 -12.13 13.81 18.22
CA SER A 494 -12.26 12.98 19.44
C SER A 494 -13.40 11.94 19.37
N GLN A 495 -14.36 12.14 18.47
CA GLN A 495 -15.42 11.17 18.18
C GLN A 495 -15.00 10.14 17.13
N ILE A 496 -14.21 10.56 16.13
CA ILE A 496 -13.68 9.70 15.10
C ILE A 496 -12.57 8.78 15.67
N GLU A 497 -11.64 9.35 16.41
CA GLU A 497 -10.60 8.64 17.15
C GLU A 497 -11.01 8.58 18.64
N PRO A 498 -11.07 7.45 19.31
CA PRO A 498 -10.50 6.13 19.01
C PRO A 498 -11.37 5.20 18.17
N PHE A 499 -12.63 5.53 17.89
CA PHE A 499 -13.60 4.62 17.27
C PHE A 499 -13.04 3.89 16.04
N VAL A 500 -12.46 4.62 15.06
CA VAL A 500 -11.90 4.02 13.83
C VAL A 500 -10.80 3.00 14.16
N TYR A 501 -9.94 3.30 15.11
CA TYR A 501 -8.82 2.41 15.47
C TYR A 501 -9.30 1.21 16.29
N GLU A 502 -10.23 1.39 17.21
CA GLU A 502 -10.83 0.29 18.00
C GLU A 502 -11.61 -0.66 17.10
N TRP A 503 -12.39 -0.10 16.18
CA TRP A 503 -13.12 -0.88 15.19
C TRP A 503 -12.19 -1.69 14.29
N THR A 504 -11.13 -1.07 13.78
CA THR A 504 -10.11 -1.73 12.97
C THR A 504 -9.43 -2.86 13.75
N SER A 505 -9.05 -2.61 14.99
CA SER A 505 -8.43 -3.60 15.88
C SER A 505 -9.37 -4.78 16.15
N LYS A 506 -10.65 -4.53 16.44
CA LYS A 506 -11.68 -5.56 16.66
C LYS A 506 -11.78 -6.53 15.47
N HIS A 507 -11.59 -6.04 14.25
CA HIS A 507 -11.63 -6.84 13.02
C HIS A 507 -10.25 -7.31 12.57
N ARG A 508 -9.22 -7.22 13.43
CA ARG A 508 -7.83 -7.64 13.16
C ARG A 508 -7.22 -6.95 11.94
N GLY A 509 -7.65 -5.72 11.66
CA GLY A 509 -7.14 -4.87 10.59
C GLY A 509 -5.85 -4.14 10.97
N SER A 510 -5.31 -3.40 10.01
CA SER A 510 -4.16 -2.50 10.21
C SER A 510 -4.60 -1.04 10.17
N ILE A 511 -4.14 -0.26 11.15
CA ILE A 511 -4.38 1.19 11.20
C ILE A 511 -3.53 1.97 10.18
N SER A 512 -2.67 1.28 9.45
CA SER A 512 -1.90 1.86 8.34
C SER A 512 -1.66 0.80 7.29
N ALA A 513 -2.34 0.91 6.15
CA ALA A 513 -2.18 -0.01 5.02
C ALA A 513 -0.85 0.27 4.30
N GLU A 514 -0.58 1.53 3.96
CA GLU A 514 0.57 1.93 3.15
C GLU A 514 1.31 3.19 3.63
N HIS A 515 0.65 4.10 4.39
CA HIS A 515 1.25 5.40 4.75
C HIS A 515 2.33 5.32 5.84
N GLY A 516 2.40 4.23 6.59
CA GLY A 516 3.27 4.08 7.77
C GLY A 516 2.66 4.71 9.04
N LEU A 517 3.43 4.72 10.11
CA LEU A 517 3.02 5.27 11.41
C LEU A 517 3.52 6.70 11.61
N GLY A 518 4.77 6.96 11.23
CA GLY A 518 5.43 8.23 11.41
C GLY A 518 5.31 8.80 12.82
N LEU A 519 5.09 10.09 12.91
CA LEU A 519 4.75 10.81 14.15
C LEU A 519 3.27 10.65 14.51
N MET A 520 2.40 10.59 13.48
CA MET A 520 0.94 10.62 13.65
C MET A 520 0.40 9.45 14.45
N LYS A 521 0.88 8.24 14.18
CA LYS A 521 0.31 7.00 14.70
C LYS A 521 1.26 6.23 15.64
N ALA A 522 2.39 6.80 16.03
CA ALA A 522 3.37 6.12 16.89
C ALA A 522 2.74 5.57 18.18
N ASN A 523 1.95 6.39 18.87
CA ASN A 523 1.24 6.00 20.10
C ASN A 523 -0.01 5.14 19.85
N LYS A 524 -0.36 4.86 18.58
CA LYS A 524 -1.54 4.07 18.18
C LYS A 524 -1.17 2.66 17.71
N ILE A 525 0.11 2.31 17.65
CA ILE A 525 0.60 1.01 17.13
C ILE A 525 -0.07 -0.20 17.80
N HIS A 526 -0.46 -0.07 19.06
CA HIS A 526 -1.12 -1.13 19.86
C HIS A 526 -2.48 -1.57 19.30
N TYR A 527 -3.12 -0.76 18.45
CA TYR A 527 -4.36 -1.16 17.78
C TYR A 527 -4.15 -2.24 16.70
N SER A 528 -2.91 -2.36 16.17
CA SER A 528 -2.58 -3.36 15.14
C SER A 528 -1.52 -4.38 15.56
N LYS A 529 -0.78 -4.10 16.64
CA LYS A 529 0.33 -4.96 17.10
C LYS A 529 0.20 -5.27 18.59
N SER A 530 0.49 -6.52 18.98
CA SER A 530 0.50 -6.90 20.39
C SER A 530 1.63 -6.20 21.15
N SER A 531 1.50 -6.12 22.47
CA SER A 531 2.54 -5.54 23.34
C SER A 531 3.90 -6.22 23.18
N GLU A 532 3.90 -7.55 23.05
CA GLU A 532 5.11 -8.37 22.87
C GLU A 532 5.80 -8.03 21.53
N THR A 533 4.99 -7.85 20.48
CA THR A 533 5.52 -7.44 19.16
C THR A 533 6.16 -6.05 19.24
N VAL A 534 5.50 -5.10 19.90
CA VAL A 534 6.04 -3.73 20.06
C VAL A 534 7.30 -3.73 20.93
N GLN A 535 7.36 -4.56 21.99
CA GLN A 535 8.55 -4.74 22.81
C GLN A 535 9.74 -5.30 22.00
N LEU A 536 9.45 -6.28 21.11
CA LEU A 536 10.50 -6.83 20.24
C LEU A 536 10.99 -5.77 19.24
N MET A 537 10.09 -4.99 18.63
CA MET A 537 10.48 -3.85 17.77
C MET A 537 11.36 -2.85 18.51
N ALA A 538 11.01 -2.50 19.75
CA ALA A 538 11.81 -1.62 20.58
C ALA A 538 13.19 -2.24 20.93
N SER A 539 13.28 -3.55 21.10
CA SER A 539 14.54 -4.25 21.32
C SER A 539 15.44 -4.24 20.08
N VAL A 540 14.86 -4.46 18.89
CA VAL A 540 15.57 -4.33 17.60
C VAL A 540 16.09 -2.89 17.42
N LYS A 541 15.24 -1.90 17.70
CA LYS A 541 15.64 -0.48 17.66
C LYS A 541 16.85 -0.20 18.57
N ARG A 542 16.81 -0.64 19.83
CA ARG A 542 17.93 -0.47 20.79
C ARG A 542 19.19 -1.20 20.36
N LEU A 543 19.06 -2.38 19.75
CA LEU A 543 20.20 -3.14 19.23
C LEU A 543 20.92 -2.39 18.11
N LEU A 544 20.18 -1.84 17.16
CA LEU A 544 20.74 -1.19 15.97
C LEU A 544 21.05 0.29 16.20
N ASP A 545 20.30 0.97 17.06
CA ASP A 545 20.44 2.39 17.38
C ASP A 545 20.44 2.63 18.91
N PRO A 546 21.50 2.24 19.61
CA PRO A 546 21.56 2.33 21.08
C PRO A 546 21.51 3.77 21.60
N ASN A 547 21.91 4.76 20.81
CA ASN A 547 21.80 6.17 21.13
C ASN A 547 20.45 6.79 20.78
N GLY A 548 19.62 6.09 20.00
CA GLY A 548 18.29 6.53 19.59
C GLY A 548 18.28 7.73 18.64
N ILE A 549 19.38 7.97 17.91
CA ILE A 549 19.54 9.18 17.09
C ILE A 549 18.75 9.16 15.78
N LEU A 550 18.42 7.96 15.23
CA LEU A 550 17.73 7.84 13.95
C LEU A 550 16.23 8.04 14.10
N ASN A 551 15.72 9.04 13.43
CA ASN A 551 14.29 9.37 13.29
C ASN A 551 13.52 9.25 14.62
N PRO A 552 13.98 9.93 15.70
CA PRO A 552 13.42 9.80 17.03
C PRO A 552 11.96 10.25 17.08
N TYR A 553 11.24 9.83 18.14
CA TYR A 553 9.84 10.18 18.45
C TYR A 553 8.78 9.57 17.51
N LYS A 554 9.19 8.73 16.55
CA LYS A 554 8.31 8.20 15.52
C LYS A 554 8.25 6.68 15.60
N ILE A 555 7.18 6.10 15.01
CA ILE A 555 6.94 4.65 14.87
C ILE A 555 6.63 3.97 16.19
N LEU A 556 7.50 4.10 17.21
CA LEU A 556 7.31 3.49 18.52
C LEU A 556 6.71 4.49 19.52
N PRO A 557 5.87 4.01 20.46
CA PRO A 557 5.31 4.86 21.50
C PRO A 557 6.39 5.58 22.33
N SER A 558 6.08 6.78 22.79
CA SER A 558 6.99 7.60 23.61
C SER A 558 7.41 6.90 24.90
N SER A 559 6.61 6.00 25.45
CA SER A 559 6.95 5.19 26.62
C SER A 559 8.19 4.30 26.41
N PHE A 560 8.51 3.92 25.18
CA PHE A 560 9.73 3.19 24.85
C PHE A 560 10.94 4.08 24.59
N SER A 561 10.71 5.38 24.35
CA SER A 561 11.77 6.38 24.15
C SER A 561 12.35 6.93 25.47
N ILE A 562 11.61 6.84 26.56
CA ILE A 562 11.97 7.42 27.88
C ILE A 562 12.82 6.45 28.71
N GLN A 563 12.81 5.15 28.39
CA GLN A 563 13.60 4.13 29.11
C GLN A 563 15.04 3.95 28.56
N GLN A 564 15.50 4.87 27.74
CA GLN A 564 16.86 4.86 27.16
C GLN A 564 17.81 5.79 27.88
#